data_7f1fa77c2197c1729a23f1a4cc2943fa
#
_entry.id   7f1fa77c2197c1729a23f1a4cc2943fa
#
_cell.length_a   1.000
_cell.length_b   1.000
_cell.length_c   1.000
_cell.angle_alpha   90.00
_cell.angle_beta   90.00
_cell.angle_gamma   90.00
#
_symmetry.space_group_name_H-M   'P 1'
#
loop_
_entity.id
_entity.type
_entity.pdbx_description
1 polymer ?
#
loop_
_entity_poly.entity_id
_entity_poly.type
_entity_poly.pdbx_seq_one_letter_code
_entity_poly.pdbx_strand_id
1 'polypeptide(L)'
;KVSRSLRSALKKETFEIRVDTAFEEVIRSCSRAPRKNQPGTWIAPDMVKAYSKLHAEGFAHSFESYRDGKLVGGLYGISLGTAFFGESMFHHEPEASKVALAHLVEFAKQRDFHFIDCQVPTDHLGNLGAREVPRTEFLDLLGKALKTPGFPGPWTS
;
A
#
# COMPACT_ATOMS: atom_id res chain seq x y z
N LYS A 1 4.47 -11.74 -9.37
CA LYS A 1 5.40 -11.68 -10.52
C LYS A 1 6.32 -10.49 -10.34
N VAL A 2 7.64 -10.70 -10.41
CA VAL A 2 8.63 -9.67 -10.11
C VAL A 2 9.45 -9.38 -11.37
N SER A 3 9.43 -8.12 -11.83
CA SER A 3 10.22 -7.69 -12.97
C SER A 3 11.73 -7.75 -12.67
N ARG A 4 12.56 -7.70 -13.71
CA ARG A 4 14.02 -7.70 -13.53
C ARG A 4 14.50 -6.49 -12.74
N SER A 5 13.97 -5.30 -13.05
CA SER A 5 14.31 -4.04 -12.36
C SER A 5 13.90 -4.06 -10.88
N LEU A 6 12.70 -4.54 -10.59
CA LEU A 6 12.23 -4.67 -9.21
C LEU A 6 13.06 -5.69 -8.43
N ARG A 7 13.36 -6.83 -9.04
CA ARG A 7 14.21 -7.86 -8.43
C ARG A 7 15.61 -7.31 -8.11
N SER A 8 16.17 -6.51 -9.03
CA SER A 8 17.46 -5.85 -8.82
C SER A 8 17.40 -4.87 -7.66
N ALA A 9 16.34 -4.03 -7.59
CA ALA A 9 16.16 -3.07 -6.51
C ALA A 9 16.03 -3.75 -5.15
N LEU A 10 15.26 -4.84 -5.08
CA LEU A 10 15.10 -5.63 -3.85
C LEU A 10 16.40 -6.28 -3.43
N LYS A 11 17.14 -6.89 -4.37
CA LYS A 11 18.38 -7.59 -4.09
C LYS A 11 19.52 -6.64 -3.66
N LYS A 12 19.56 -5.44 -4.21
CA LYS A 12 20.56 -4.42 -3.88
C LYS A 12 20.20 -3.60 -2.65
N GLU A 13 19.04 -3.82 -2.08
CA GLU A 13 18.51 -3.02 -0.97
C GLU A 13 18.63 -1.52 -1.25
N THR A 14 18.21 -1.13 -2.46
CA THR A 14 18.32 0.25 -2.96
C THR A 14 17.57 1.25 -2.06
N PHE A 15 16.47 0.80 -1.44
CA PHE A 15 15.64 1.63 -0.56
C PHE A 15 15.60 1.05 0.85
N GLU A 16 15.61 1.92 1.84
CA GLU A 16 15.25 1.57 3.22
C GLU A 16 13.73 1.61 3.33
N ILE A 17 13.13 0.53 3.84
CA ILE A 17 11.68 0.46 4.02
C ILE A 17 11.33 0.71 5.47
N ARG A 18 10.39 1.63 5.69
CA ARG A 18 9.79 1.89 7.00
C ARG A 18 8.29 1.70 6.91
N VAL A 19 7.67 1.40 8.03
CA VAL A 19 6.23 1.14 8.12
C VAL A 19 5.64 2.04 9.20
N ASP A 20 4.59 2.77 8.88
CA ASP A 20 3.87 3.65 9.81
C ASP A 20 4.71 4.75 10.46
N THR A 21 5.78 5.20 9.80
CA THR A 21 6.65 6.26 10.33
C THR A 21 6.33 7.65 9.78
N ALA A 22 5.66 7.74 8.62
CA ALA A 22 5.41 9.00 7.93
C ALA A 22 4.08 8.97 7.17
N PHE A 23 3.02 8.49 7.81
CA PHE A 23 1.71 8.28 7.16
C PHE A 23 1.19 9.56 6.47
N GLU A 24 1.20 10.69 7.17
CA GLU A 24 0.67 11.94 6.64
C GLU A 24 1.48 12.42 5.41
N GLU A 25 2.80 12.27 5.45
CA GLU A 25 3.66 12.62 4.32
C GLU A 25 3.38 11.73 3.11
N VAL A 26 3.14 10.43 3.34
CA VAL A 26 2.78 9.48 2.28
C VAL A 26 1.46 9.87 1.62
N ILE A 27 0.39 10.09 2.40
CA ILE A 27 -0.91 10.44 1.84
C ILE A 27 -0.87 11.78 1.10
N ARG A 28 -0.13 12.77 1.61
CA ARG A 28 0.07 14.04 0.92
C ARG A 28 0.85 13.89 -0.38
N SER A 29 1.88 13.05 -0.38
CA SER A 29 2.65 12.74 -1.60
C SER A 29 1.79 12.04 -2.64
N CYS A 30 0.93 11.11 -2.23
CA CYS A 30 -0.04 10.47 -3.11
C CYS A 30 -1.02 11.48 -3.71
N SER A 31 -1.44 12.48 -2.92
CA SER A 31 -2.36 13.54 -3.38
C SER A 31 -1.74 14.46 -4.44
N ARG A 32 -0.42 14.59 -4.44
CA ARG A 32 0.33 15.45 -5.39
C ARG A 32 0.88 14.67 -6.59
N ALA A 33 0.82 13.34 -6.57
CA ALA A 33 1.40 12.52 -7.62
C ALA A 33 0.69 12.74 -8.95
N PRO A 34 1.43 12.98 -10.06
CA PRO A 34 0.83 13.13 -11.38
C PRO A 34 0.18 11.81 -11.82
N ARG A 35 -1.04 11.89 -12.35
CA ARG A 35 -1.77 10.73 -12.86
C ARG A 35 -2.12 10.94 -14.33
N LYS A 36 -1.87 9.93 -15.14
CA LYS A 36 -2.27 9.94 -16.54
C LYS A 36 -3.79 10.11 -16.63
N ASN A 37 -4.24 11.07 -17.42
CA ASN A 37 -5.65 11.31 -17.77
C ASN A 37 -6.55 11.77 -16.61
N GLN A 38 -6.00 12.25 -15.50
CA GLN A 38 -6.79 12.84 -14.42
C GLN A 38 -6.22 14.20 -14.03
N PRO A 39 -6.92 15.31 -14.31
CA PRO A 39 -6.57 16.60 -13.75
C PRO A 39 -6.90 16.63 -12.27
N GLY A 40 -5.88 16.82 -11.43
CA GLY A 40 -6.05 16.87 -10.00
C GLY A 40 -6.08 15.52 -9.30
N THR A 41 -6.41 15.53 -8.04
CA THR A 41 -6.48 14.33 -7.19
C THR A 41 -7.86 14.20 -6.55
N TRP A 42 -8.31 12.94 -6.35
CA TRP A 42 -9.50 12.67 -5.56
C TRP A 42 -9.23 12.77 -4.05
N ILE A 43 -7.96 12.86 -3.65
CA ILE A 43 -7.57 12.96 -2.23
C ILE A 43 -7.66 14.42 -1.79
N ALA A 44 -8.84 14.83 -1.33
CA ALA A 44 -9.10 16.16 -0.80
C ALA A 44 -8.49 16.32 0.61
N PRO A 45 -8.28 17.57 1.10
CA PRO A 45 -7.77 17.80 2.46
C PRO A 45 -8.57 17.12 3.56
N ASP A 46 -9.89 17.04 3.43
CA ASP A 46 -10.76 16.35 4.39
C ASP A 46 -10.49 14.84 4.43
N MET A 47 -10.14 14.24 3.29
CA MET A 47 -9.77 12.84 3.21
C MET A 47 -8.42 12.57 3.88
N VAL A 48 -7.44 13.47 3.70
CA VAL A 48 -6.16 13.40 4.40
C VAL A 48 -6.38 13.37 5.91
N LYS A 49 -7.24 14.25 6.39
CA LYS A 49 -7.57 14.34 7.82
C LYS A 49 -8.26 13.09 8.33
N ALA A 50 -9.24 12.57 7.58
CA ALA A 50 -9.97 11.36 7.94
C ALA A 50 -9.07 10.12 7.99
N TYR A 51 -8.22 9.93 6.98
CA TYR A 51 -7.27 8.80 6.95
C TYR A 51 -6.20 8.93 8.03
N SER A 52 -5.73 10.14 8.32
CA SER A 52 -4.77 10.38 9.41
C SER A 52 -5.38 10.01 10.76
N LYS A 53 -6.66 10.26 10.95
CA LYS A 53 -7.39 9.82 12.15
C LYS A 53 -7.46 8.29 12.22
N LEU A 54 -7.78 7.62 11.12
CA LEU A 54 -7.78 6.16 11.06
C LEU A 54 -6.40 5.58 11.34
N HIS A 55 -5.35 6.25 10.87
CA HIS A 55 -3.98 5.86 11.18
C HIS A 55 -3.68 5.97 12.69
N ALA A 56 -4.08 7.07 13.32
CA ALA A 56 -3.92 7.26 14.76
C ALA A 56 -4.68 6.21 15.57
N GLU A 57 -5.81 5.73 15.07
CA GLU A 57 -6.61 4.66 15.67
C GLU A 57 -6.09 3.24 15.34
N GLY A 58 -5.07 3.12 14.50
CA GLY A 58 -4.42 1.85 14.17
C GLY A 58 -5.00 1.09 12.98
N PHE A 59 -5.89 1.70 12.20
CA PHE A 59 -6.55 1.04 11.07
C PHE A 59 -6.01 1.42 9.69
N ALA A 60 -5.35 2.56 9.57
CA ALA A 60 -4.68 2.95 8.34
C ALA A 60 -3.18 2.85 8.50
N HIS A 61 -2.50 2.40 7.45
CA HIS A 61 -1.07 2.08 7.48
C HIS A 61 -0.37 2.53 6.22
N SER A 62 0.92 2.85 6.37
CA SER A 62 1.78 3.23 5.26
C SER A 62 3.03 2.37 5.21
N PHE A 63 3.50 2.14 3.98
CA PHE A 63 4.80 1.52 3.69
C PHE A 63 5.61 2.55 2.91
N GLU A 64 6.77 2.90 3.42
CA GLU A 64 7.58 3.99 2.92
C GLU A 64 8.92 3.49 2.38
N SER A 65 9.32 4.01 1.22
CA SER A 65 10.64 3.78 0.64
C SER A 65 11.49 5.03 0.79
N TYR A 66 12.61 4.88 1.47
CA TYR A 66 13.59 5.96 1.70
C TYR A 66 14.88 5.69 0.95
N ARG A 67 15.49 6.75 0.44
CA ARG A 67 16.83 6.71 -0.10
C ARG A 67 17.60 7.93 0.40
N ASP A 68 18.76 7.69 1.00
CA ASP A 68 19.60 8.74 1.60
C ASP A 68 18.81 9.63 2.57
N GLY A 69 17.93 9.02 3.38
CA GLY A 69 17.11 9.72 4.36
C GLY A 69 15.91 10.47 3.80
N LYS A 70 15.64 10.36 2.50
CA LYS A 70 14.51 11.02 1.85
C LYS A 70 13.41 10.03 1.50
N LEU A 71 12.16 10.41 1.74
CA LEU A 71 11.00 9.66 1.31
C LEU A 71 10.83 9.79 -0.20
N VAL A 72 11.04 8.69 -0.92
CA VAL A 72 11.05 8.69 -2.40
C VAL A 72 9.95 7.81 -3.01
N GLY A 73 9.17 7.15 -2.20
CA GLY A 73 8.03 6.37 -2.65
C GLY A 73 7.28 5.78 -1.47
N GLY A 74 6.12 5.25 -1.73
CA GLY A 74 5.32 4.63 -0.69
C GLY A 74 3.90 4.35 -1.12
N LEU A 75 3.16 3.77 -0.21
CA LEU A 75 1.74 3.49 -0.35
C LEU A 75 1.05 3.59 1.01
N TYR A 76 -0.25 3.76 0.96
CA TYR A 76 -1.08 3.66 2.17
C TYR A 76 -2.36 2.89 1.88
N GLY A 77 -2.99 2.42 2.94
CA GLY A 77 -4.26 1.73 2.86
C GLY A 77 -4.86 1.48 4.22
N ILE A 78 -5.95 0.74 4.22
CA ILE A 78 -6.72 0.42 5.42
C ILE A 78 -6.67 -1.07 5.66
N SER A 79 -6.48 -1.46 6.91
CA SER A 79 -6.54 -2.86 7.37
C SER A 79 -7.78 -3.09 8.20
N LEU A 80 -8.58 -4.08 7.81
CA LEU A 80 -9.75 -4.54 8.56
C LEU A 80 -9.66 -6.06 8.69
N GLY A 81 -9.60 -6.56 9.92
CA GLY A 81 -9.32 -7.98 10.12
C GLY A 81 -8.00 -8.37 9.48
N THR A 82 -8.03 -9.38 8.63
CA THR A 82 -6.88 -9.85 7.84
C THR A 82 -7.02 -9.50 6.35
N ALA A 83 -7.66 -8.38 6.06
CA ALA A 83 -7.72 -7.79 4.72
C ALA A 83 -7.01 -6.45 4.73
N PHE A 84 -6.30 -6.14 3.66
CA PHE A 84 -5.70 -4.83 3.44
C PHE A 84 -6.26 -4.22 2.15
N PHE A 85 -6.73 -2.98 2.26
CA PHE A 85 -7.31 -2.23 1.14
C PHE A 85 -6.34 -1.13 0.74
N GLY A 86 -5.63 -1.36 -0.36
CA GLY A 86 -4.69 -0.38 -0.91
C GLY A 86 -5.45 0.82 -1.49
N GLU A 87 -5.13 2.02 -1.04
CA GLU A 87 -5.78 3.25 -1.47
C GLU A 87 -5.02 3.96 -2.58
N SER A 88 -3.73 4.18 -2.40
CA SER A 88 -2.91 4.87 -3.37
C SER A 88 -1.43 4.61 -3.13
N MET A 89 -0.61 4.91 -4.15
CA MET A 89 0.84 4.85 -4.07
C MET A 89 1.47 5.98 -4.87
N PHE A 90 2.71 6.30 -4.55
CA PHE A 90 3.48 7.31 -5.27
C PHE A 90 4.95 6.88 -5.37
N HIS A 91 5.67 7.47 -6.32
CA HIS A 91 7.13 7.32 -6.44
C HIS A 91 7.75 8.60 -7.00
N HIS A 92 8.86 8.99 -6.45
CA HIS A 92 9.74 10.04 -6.98
C HIS A 92 10.97 9.43 -7.66
N GLU A 93 11.29 8.17 -7.34
CA GLU A 93 12.34 7.39 -7.98
C GLU A 93 11.77 6.09 -8.56
N PRO A 94 12.35 5.59 -9.67
CA PRO A 94 11.94 4.32 -10.26
C PRO A 94 11.97 3.19 -9.23
N GLU A 95 10.97 2.32 -9.26
CA GLU A 95 10.80 1.14 -8.41
C GLU A 95 10.45 1.43 -6.95
N ALA A 96 10.47 2.69 -6.47
CA ALA A 96 10.25 3.00 -5.06
C ALA A 96 8.88 2.54 -4.54
N SER A 97 7.80 2.80 -5.27
CA SER A 97 6.46 2.35 -4.88
C SER A 97 6.30 0.83 -4.96
N LYS A 98 6.96 0.20 -5.94
CA LYS A 98 6.91 -1.26 -6.13
C LYS A 98 7.66 -2.00 -5.02
N VAL A 99 8.76 -1.45 -4.54
CA VAL A 99 9.51 -2.01 -3.40
C VAL A 99 8.66 -1.92 -2.13
N ALA A 100 7.98 -0.79 -1.90
CA ALA A 100 7.03 -0.66 -0.79
C ALA A 100 5.90 -1.69 -0.88
N LEU A 101 5.32 -1.89 -2.07
CA LEU A 101 4.28 -2.90 -2.30
C LEU A 101 4.80 -4.31 -2.04
N ALA A 102 6.02 -4.64 -2.47
CA ALA A 102 6.63 -5.94 -2.22
C ALA A 102 6.77 -6.23 -0.72
N HIS A 103 7.12 -5.22 0.06
CA HIS A 103 7.20 -5.35 1.52
C HIS A 103 5.82 -5.51 2.17
N LEU A 104 4.80 -4.80 1.67
CA LEU A 104 3.42 -5.02 2.11
C LEU A 104 2.98 -6.47 1.85
N VAL A 105 3.26 -7.00 0.67
CA VAL A 105 2.91 -8.39 0.31
C VAL A 105 3.59 -9.37 1.27
N GLU A 106 4.87 -9.18 1.54
CA GLU A 106 5.61 -10.03 2.46
C GLU A 106 5.08 -9.93 3.89
N PHE A 107 4.80 -8.72 4.35
CA PHE A 107 4.17 -8.46 5.65
C PHE A 107 2.84 -9.21 5.78
N ALA A 108 2.00 -9.11 4.75
CA ALA A 108 0.70 -9.76 4.73
C ALA A 108 0.80 -11.29 4.74
N LYS A 109 1.77 -11.85 4.00
CA LYS A 109 2.04 -13.30 4.00
C LYS A 109 2.48 -13.81 5.38
N GLN A 110 3.39 -13.10 6.01
CA GLN A 110 3.90 -13.49 7.34
C GLN A 110 2.83 -13.44 8.44
N ARG A 111 1.75 -12.72 8.22
CA ARG A 111 0.64 -12.55 9.17
C ARG A 111 -0.66 -13.20 8.70
N ASP A 112 -0.56 -14.07 7.71
CA ASP A 112 -1.71 -14.83 7.20
C ASP A 112 -2.90 -13.97 6.77
N PHE A 113 -2.64 -12.83 6.16
CA PHE A 113 -3.70 -12.02 5.56
C PHE A 113 -4.41 -12.79 4.45
N HIS A 114 -5.70 -12.67 4.40
CA HIS A 114 -6.50 -13.35 3.37
C HIS A 114 -6.29 -12.73 1.99
N PHE A 115 -6.17 -11.40 1.90
CA PHE A 115 -5.94 -10.73 0.63
C PHE A 115 -5.49 -9.28 0.81
N ILE A 116 -4.96 -8.74 -0.28
CA ILE A 116 -4.72 -7.30 -0.48
C ILE A 116 -5.61 -6.87 -1.64
N ASP A 117 -6.53 -5.94 -1.39
CA ASP A 117 -7.42 -5.40 -2.42
C ASP A 117 -6.76 -4.18 -3.07
N CYS A 118 -6.49 -4.29 -4.38
CA CYS A 118 -5.95 -3.20 -5.19
C CYS A 118 -7.05 -2.32 -5.79
N GLN A 119 -8.32 -2.64 -5.53
CA GLN A 119 -9.55 -1.94 -5.89
C GLN A 119 -9.86 -1.92 -7.39
N VAL A 120 -8.93 -1.46 -8.22
CA VAL A 120 -9.13 -1.36 -9.67
C VAL A 120 -8.07 -2.13 -10.44
N PRO A 121 -8.45 -2.82 -11.54
CA PRO A 121 -7.46 -3.48 -12.37
C PRO A 121 -6.68 -2.44 -13.18
N THR A 122 -5.36 -2.54 -13.12
CA THR A 122 -4.45 -1.77 -13.97
C THR A 122 -3.39 -2.71 -14.54
N ASP A 123 -2.85 -2.39 -15.71
CA ASP A 123 -1.75 -3.17 -16.30
C ASP A 123 -0.55 -3.24 -15.36
N HIS A 124 -0.27 -2.15 -14.67
CA HIS A 124 0.80 -2.06 -13.67
C HIS A 124 0.62 -3.09 -12.55
N LEU A 125 -0.57 -3.14 -11.95
CA LEU A 125 -0.89 -4.09 -10.87
C LEU A 125 -0.94 -5.53 -11.39
N GLY A 126 -1.51 -5.75 -12.59
CA GLY A 126 -1.51 -7.05 -13.25
C GLY A 126 -0.11 -7.58 -13.49
N ASN A 127 0.82 -6.71 -13.91
CA ASN A 127 2.23 -7.07 -14.08
C ASN A 127 2.92 -7.47 -12.76
N LEU A 128 2.43 -6.97 -11.64
CA LEU A 128 2.90 -7.34 -10.30
C LEU A 128 2.24 -8.59 -9.74
N GLY A 129 1.26 -9.16 -10.45
CA GLY A 129 0.59 -10.39 -10.08
C GLY A 129 -0.83 -10.24 -9.53
N ALA A 130 -1.39 -9.05 -9.53
CA ALA A 130 -2.78 -8.84 -9.19
C ALA A 130 -3.69 -9.52 -10.22
N ARG A 131 -4.82 -10.04 -9.77
CA ARG A 131 -5.82 -10.65 -10.64
C ARG A 131 -7.21 -10.21 -10.26
N GLU A 132 -8.11 -10.18 -11.22
CA GLU A 132 -9.51 -9.99 -10.96
C GLU A 132 -10.13 -11.25 -10.40
N VAL A 133 -11.05 -11.10 -9.46
CA VAL A 133 -11.83 -12.21 -8.91
C VAL A 133 -13.32 -11.92 -9.04
N PRO A 134 -14.17 -12.93 -9.22
CA PRO A 134 -15.61 -12.73 -9.19
C PRO A 134 -16.06 -12.10 -7.85
N ARG A 135 -17.12 -11.28 -7.92
CA ARG A 135 -17.65 -10.63 -6.72
C ARG A 135 -18.00 -11.61 -5.61
N THR A 136 -18.55 -12.77 -5.95
CA THR A 136 -18.90 -13.82 -4.98
C THR A 136 -17.70 -14.36 -4.25
N GLU A 137 -16.57 -14.59 -4.96
CA GLU A 137 -15.31 -15.00 -4.37
C GLU A 137 -14.74 -13.91 -3.46
N PHE A 138 -14.78 -12.65 -3.90
CA PHE A 138 -14.34 -11.51 -3.12
C PHE A 138 -15.12 -11.39 -1.81
N LEU A 139 -16.45 -11.46 -1.87
CA LEU A 139 -17.32 -11.35 -0.69
C LEU A 139 -17.08 -12.50 0.30
N ASP A 140 -16.81 -13.71 -0.18
CA ASP A 140 -16.46 -14.84 0.67
C ASP A 140 -15.13 -14.61 1.40
N LEU A 141 -14.10 -14.18 0.68
CA LEU A 141 -12.81 -13.83 1.26
C LEU A 141 -12.93 -12.67 2.27
N LEU A 142 -13.70 -11.66 1.94
CA LEU A 142 -13.94 -10.51 2.83
C LEU A 142 -14.62 -10.97 4.13
N GLY A 143 -15.65 -11.83 4.02
CA GLY A 143 -16.32 -12.37 5.19
C GLY A 143 -15.37 -13.13 6.11
N LYS A 144 -14.49 -13.94 5.56
CA LYS A 144 -13.46 -14.68 6.33
C LYS A 144 -12.45 -13.72 6.97
N ALA A 145 -11.98 -12.73 6.22
CA ALA A 145 -11.00 -11.77 6.72
C ALA A 145 -11.55 -10.92 7.86
N LEU A 146 -12.81 -10.46 7.77
CA LEU A 146 -13.45 -9.65 8.80
C LEU A 146 -13.73 -10.43 10.09
N LYS A 147 -13.88 -11.74 10.01
CA LYS A 147 -14.07 -12.62 11.19
C LYS A 147 -12.76 -12.96 11.88
N THR A 148 -11.63 -12.79 11.21
CA THR A 148 -10.31 -13.06 11.76
C THR A 148 -9.79 -11.82 12.46
N PRO A 149 -9.31 -11.90 13.71
CA PRO A 149 -8.75 -10.76 14.40
C PRO A 149 -7.61 -10.12 13.58
N GLY A 150 -7.69 -8.81 13.45
CA GLY A 150 -6.66 -8.04 12.75
C GLY A 150 -5.52 -7.62 13.66
N PHE A 151 -4.64 -6.81 13.12
CA PHE A 151 -3.48 -6.28 13.81
C PHE A 151 -3.56 -4.76 13.83
N PRO A 152 -4.27 -4.15 14.83
CA PRO A 152 -4.24 -2.70 14.92
C PRO A 152 -2.82 -2.21 15.17
N GLY A 153 -2.47 -1.09 14.52
CA GLY A 153 -1.13 -0.56 14.54
C GLY A 153 -0.82 0.35 15.71
N PRO A 154 0.34 1.00 15.70
CA PRO A 154 1.24 1.06 14.54
C PRO A 154 1.94 -0.26 14.25
N TRP A 155 2.30 -0.45 12.96
CA TRP A 155 3.01 -1.63 12.50
C TRP A 155 4.53 -1.44 12.42
N THR A 156 5.03 -0.41 13.04
CA THR A 156 6.47 -0.14 13.16
C THR A 156 7.23 -1.35 13.70
N SER A 157 8.24 -1.75 12.98
CA SER A 157 9.10 -2.86 13.41
C SER A 157 10.21 -2.39 14.33
#